data_a5a80bbc3ff2b1a88aa4c951ef85d85a
#
_entry.id   a5a80bbc3ff2b1a88aa4c951ef85d85a
#
_cell.length_a   1.000
_cell.length_b   1.000
_cell.length_c   1.000
_cell.angle_alpha   90.00
_cell.angle_beta   90.00
_cell.angle_gamma   90.00
#
_symmetry.space_group_name_H-M   'P 1'
#
loop_
_entity.id
_entity.type
_entity.pdbx_description
1 polymer ?
#
loop_
_entity_poly.entity_id
_entity_poly.type
_entity_poly.pdbx_seq_one_letter_code
_entity_poly.pdbx_strand_id
1 'polypeptide(L)'
;MPASSARSRVESPSHSTAKPIATPRTQVHTGKKTSKPAKEQTSSRNAANRKKPSAKAKLVSSKLAFKGKVFKVFTDTVIEPGGHKTTRDVIRHNGSVVILAVDESTNPSDPEVILERQYRHAAGQYLIELPAGTRNPNEPPLAAAKREMIEETGYKAKRWTMLVKYFASPGFLGEWMQIYLAQDLRPGDAAPEEDENLEVFRMPLSTVMGLVAAGEIHDGKTIIALSLYDAARRDGRLSKAAKQL
;
A
#
# COMPACT_ATOMS: atom_id res chain seq x y z
N MET A 1 4.11 -3.67 -64.74
CA MET A 1 2.79 -3.62 -64.15
C MET A 1 2.98 -3.31 -62.69
N PRO A 2 2.64 -2.08 -62.17
CA PRO A 2 2.95 -1.66 -60.80
C PRO A 2 1.81 -2.07 -59.84
N ALA A 3 2.19 -2.48 -58.63
CA ALA A 3 1.33 -2.83 -57.52
C ALA A 3 0.82 -1.56 -56.81
N SER A 4 -0.49 -1.51 -56.60
CA SER A 4 -1.24 -0.46 -55.90
C SER A 4 -0.96 -0.49 -54.41
N SER A 5 -0.49 0.63 -53.84
CA SER A 5 -0.36 0.86 -52.37
C SER A 5 -1.68 1.39 -51.82
N ALA A 6 -2.34 0.62 -50.98
CA ALA A 6 -3.47 1.08 -50.17
C ALA A 6 -2.94 1.67 -48.85
N ARG A 7 -3.08 3.00 -48.70
CA ARG A 7 -2.84 3.71 -47.44
C ARG A 7 -4.11 3.61 -46.58
N SER A 8 -4.02 2.91 -45.45
CA SER A 8 -5.04 2.95 -44.39
C SER A 8 -4.88 4.21 -43.55
N ARG A 9 -5.94 5.01 -43.51
CA ARG A 9 -6.08 6.21 -42.70
C ARG A 9 -6.37 5.77 -41.26
N VAL A 10 -5.51 6.14 -40.33
CA VAL A 10 -5.75 5.99 -38.89
C VAL A 10 -6.54 7.22 -38.44
N GLU A 11 -7.77 7.00 -37.98
CA GLU A 11 -8.59 8.05 -37.35
C GLU A 11 -8.17 8.22 -35.88
N SER A 12 -7.92 9.46 -35.49
CA SER A 12 -7.59 9.85 -34.12
C SER A 12 -8.87 9.91 -33.28
N PRO A 13 -8.88 9.44 -32.02
CA PRO A 13 -10.05 9.55 -31.16
C PRO A 13 -10.23 10.99 -30.64
N SER A 14 -11.47 11.47 -30.73
CA SER A 14 -11.95 12.78 -30.30
C SER A 14 -11.85 12.95 -28.78
N HIS A 15 -11.31 14.10 -28.36
CA HIS A 15 -11.28 14.54 -26.97
C HIS A 15 -12.69 14.82 -26.45
N SER A 16 -13.12 14.06 -25.45
CA SER A 16 -14.31 14.35 -24.66
C SER A 16 -13.98 15.37 -23.57
N THR A 17 -14.51 16.56 -23.68
CA THR A 17 -14.40 17.63 -22.69
C THR A 17 -15.34 17.36 -21.51
N ALA A 18 -14.79 17.04 -20.36
CA ALA A 18 -15.53 16.95 -19.11
C ALA A 18 -15.98 18.34 -18.64
N LYS A 19 -17.27 18.49 -18.29
CA LYS A 19 -17.84 19.71 -17.71
C LYS A 19 -17.41 19.87 -16.26
N PRO A 20 -17.11 21.11 -15.78
CA PRO A 20 -16.76 21.33 -14.38
C PRO A 20 -17.97 21.18 -13.45
N ILE A 21 -17.76 20.53 -12.33
CA ILE A 21 -18.73 20.35 -11.25
C ILE A 21 -18.85 21.67 -10.48
N ALA A 22 -20.07 22.21 -10.39
CA ALA A 22 -20.38 23.44 -9.68
C ALA A 22 -20.29 23.24 -8.15
N THR A 23 -19.54 24.13 -7.49
CA THR A 23 -19.48 24.25 -6.02
C THR A 23 -20.74 24.92 -5.47
N PRO A 24 -21.35 24.44 -4.39
CA PRO A 24 -22.48 25.13 -3.76
C PRO A 24 -22.01 26.35 -2.96
N ARG A 25 -22.65 27.48 -3.21
CA ARG A 25 -22.43 28.77 -2.59
C ARG A 25 -23.08 28.79 -1.18
N THR A 26 -22.27 28.83 -0.14
CA THR A 26 -22.74 28.97 1.23
C THR A 26 -23.20 30.41 1.50
N GLN A 27 -24.51 30.61 1.83
CA GLN A 27 -25.02 31.88 2.33
C GLN A 27 -24.66 32.06 3.80
N VAL A 28 -24.01 33.18 4.10
CA VAL A 28 -23.68 33.60 5.45
C VAL A 28 -24.87 34.41 6.02
N HIS A 29 -25.59 33.86 7.00
CA HIS A 29 -26.53 34.59 7.80
C HIS A 29 -25.83 35.19 9.02
N THR A 30 -25.73 36.51 9.08
CA THR A 30 -25.27 37.26 10.25
C THR A 30 -26.44 37.42 11.26
N GLY A 31 -26.40 36.62 12.30
CA GLY A 31 -27.29 36.80 13.46
C GLY A 31 -26.49 36.93 14.74
N LYS A 32 -26.42 38.16 15.25
CA LYS A 32 -25.83 38.51 16.57
C LYS A 32 -26.72 38.00 17.67
N LYS A 33 -26.28 36.99 18.46
CA LYS A 33 -26.84 36.73 19.82
C LYS A 33 -25.69 36.41 20.76
N THR A 34 -25.58 37.27 21.77
CA THR A 34 -24.74 37.18 22.96
C THR A 34 -25.20 36.01 23.84
N SER A 35 -24.36 35.05 24.13
CA SER A 35 -24.59 34.09 25.21
C SER A 35 -23.28 33.78 25.94
N LYS A 36 -23.38 33.74 27.28
CA LYS A 36 -22.33 33.52 28.28
C LYS A 36 -21.53 32.25 28.09
N PRO A 37 -20.28 32.18 28.57
CA PRO A 37 -19.44 30.99 28.41
C PRO A 37 -19.97 29.82 29.25
N ALA A 38 -20.28 28.72 28.61
CA ALA A 38 -20.58 27.45 29.29
C ALA A 38 -19.24 26.79 29.69
N LYS A 39 -19.21 26.36 30.96
CA LYS A 39 -18.08 25.63 31.55
C LYS A 39 -17.78 24.36 30.75
N GLU A 40 -16.54 24.23 30.33
CA GLU A 40 -15.96 23.05 29.71
C GLU A 40 -15.99 21.87 30.70
N GLN A 41 -16.97 20.98 30.54
CA GLN A 41 -16.97 19.69 31.24
C GLN A 41 -16.12 18.73 30.39
N THR A 42 -14.89 18.53 30.81
CA THR A 42 -14.01 17.49 30.28
C THR A 42 -14.66 16.12 30.42
N SER A 43 -15.13 15.59 29.32
CA SER A 43 -15.69 14.24 29.20
C SER A 43 -14.58 13.18 29.28
N SER A 44 -14.17 12.83 30.50
CA SER A 44 -13.32 11.67 30.82
C SER A 44 -14.13 10.37 30.97
N ARG A 45 -15.12 10.14 30.12
CA ARG A 45 -15.92 8.91 30.14
C ARG A 45 -15.93 8.28 28.75
N ASN A 46 -14.98 7.37 28.45
CA ASN A 46 -15.18 6.28 27.48
C ASN A 46 -13.95 5.34 27.31
N ALA A 47 -13.13 5.17 28.37
CA ALA A 47 -12.06 4.15 28.33
C ALA A 47 -12.48 2.77 28.92
N ALA A 48 -13.66 2.66 29.53
CA ALA A 48 -14.00 1.50 30.39
C ALA A 48 -14.93 0.45 29.75
N ASN A 49 -15.30 0.54 28.47
CA ASN A 49 -16.20 -0.45 27.86
C ASN A 49 -15.63 -1.07 26.57
N ARG A 50 -14.33 -1.43 26.57
CA ARG A 50 -13.80 -2.38 25.56
C ARG A 50 -14.30 -3.77 25.96
N LYS A 51 -15.47 -4.15 25.44
CA LYS A 51 -15.90 -5.56 25.44
C LYS A 51 -14.73 -6.41 24.96
N LYS A 52 -14.41 -7.51 25.69
CA LYS A 52 -13.46 -8.53 25.23
C LYS A 52 -13.79 -8.89 23.79
N PRO A 53 -12.79 -9.12 22.90
CA PRO A 53 -13.04 -9.46 21.52
C PRO A 53 -14.01 -10.64 21.50
N SER A 54 -15.08 -10.50 20.72
CA SER A 54 -16.10 -11.54 20.51
C SER A 54 -15.44 -12.84 20.06
N ALA A 55 -16.08 -13.99 20.33
CA ALA A 55 -15.61 -15.29 19.90
C ALA A 55 -15.18 -15.26 18.42
N LYS A 56 -14.12 -15.99 18.07
CA LYS A 56 -13.69 -16.13 16.69
C LYS A 56 -14.71 -16.98 15.92
N ALA A 57 -14.86 -16.73 14.60
CA ALA A 57 -15.59 -17.64 13.74
C ALA A 57 -14.99 -19.06 13.80
N LYS A 58 -15.83 -20.10 13.77
CA LYS A 58 -15.41 -21.50 13.77
C LYS A 58 -15.48 -22.02 12.34
N LEU A 59 -14.35 -22.48 11.79
CA LEU A 59 -14.30 -23.21 10.53
C LEU A 59 -14.95 -24.60 10.72
N VAL A 60 -15.96 -24.90 9.93
CA VAL A 60 -16.65 -26.21 9.89
C VAL A 60 -16.08 -27.10 8.82
N SER A 61 -15.94 -26.58 7.60
CA SER A 61 -15.34 -27.28 6.46
C SER A 61 -14.73 -26.29 5.48
N SER A 62 -13.80 -26.75 4.67
CA SER A 62 -13.14 -26.00 3.62
C SER A 62 -13.03 -26.83 2.36
N LYS A 63 -13.49 -26.29 1.23
CA LYS A 63 -13.42 -26.93 -0.08
C LYS A 63 -12.62 -26.07 -1.02
N LEU A 64 -11.65 -26.65 -1.73
CA LEU A 64 -10.94 -25.98 -2.81
C LEU A 64 -11.93 -25.74 -3.97
N ALA A 65 -12.20 -24.48 -4.28
CA ALA A 65 -13.09 -24.05 -5.35
C ALA A 65 -12.33 -23.80 -6.66
N PHE A 66 -11.11 -23.22 -6.57
CA PHE A 66 -10.28 -22.94 -7.73
C PHE A 66 -8.79 -23.07 -7.35
N LYS A 67 -8.01 -23.67 -8.26
CA LYS A 67 -6.55 -23.72 -8.16
C LYS A 67 -5.94 -23.07 -9.40
N GLY A 68 -5.47 -21.84 -9.22
CA GLY A 68 -4.71 -21.12 -10.24
C GLY A 68 -3.21 -21.35 -10.14
N LYS A 69 -2.46 -20.68 -11.02
CA LYS A 69 -1.00 -20.67 -11.04
C LYS A 69 -0.46 -19.89 -9.80
N VAL A 70 -1.06 -18.72 -9.51
CA VAL A 70 -0.58 -17.81 -8.46
C VAL A 70 -1.31 -18.00 -7.14
N PHE A 71 -2.64 -18.27 -7.15
CA PHE A 71 -3.43 -18.36 -5.94
C PHE A 71 -4.48 -19.49 -5.98
N LYS A 72 -5.04 -19.79 -4.82
CA LYS A 72 -6.12 -20.77 -4.63
C LYS A 72 -7.30 -20.09 -3.96
N VAL A 73 -8.52 -20.41 -4.41
CA VAL A 73 -9.76 -19.98 -3.79
C VAL A 73 -10.38 -21.16 -3.05
N PHE A 74 -10.81 -20.92 -1.83
CA PHE A 74 -11.50 -21.89 -1.00
C PHE A 74 -12.90 -21.38 -0.66
N THR A 75 -13.90 -22.27 -0.69
CA THR A 75 -15.21 -22.02 -0.09
C THR A 75 -15.21 -22.64 1.31
N ASP A 76 -15.18 -21.80 2.31
CA ASP A 76 -15.20 -22.17 3.73
C ASP A 76 -16.63 -22.11 4.27
N THR A 77 -17.09 -23.18 4.92
CA THR A 77 -18.29 -23.11 5.75
C THR A 77 -17.88 -22.75 7.17
N VAL A 78 -18.45 -21.66 7.70
CA VAL A 78 -18.08 -21.10 9.00
C VAL A 78 -19.31 -20.90 9.88
N ILE A 79 -19.10 -20.96 11.21
CA ILE A 79 -20.04 -20.43 12.20
C ILE A 79 -19.48 -19.11 12.68
N GLU A 80 -20.15 -18.00 12.34
CA GLU A 80 -19.77 -16.64 12.71
C GLU A 80 -19.83 -16.45 14.24
N PRO A 81 -19.15 -15.43 14.80
CA PRO A 81 -19.19 -15.15 16.24
C PRO A 81 -20.60 -15.02 16.82
N GLY A 82 -21.59 -14.63 16.03
CA GLY A 82 -23.01 -14.59 16.43
C GLY A 82 -23.75 -15.92 16.33
N GLY A 83 -23.07 -17.04 16.01
CA GLY A 83 -23.67 -18.37 15.90
C GLY A 83 -24.31 -18.69 14.53
N HIS A 84 -24.32 -17.73 13.61
CA HIS A 84 -24.89 -17.94 12.26
C HIS A 84 -23.94 -18.77 11.40
N LYS A 85 -24.47 -19.84 10.78
CA LYS A 85 -23.73 -20.67 9.82
C LYS A 85 -23.84 -20.09 8.42
N THR A 86 -22.71 -19.89 7.76
CA THR A 86 -22.66 -19.32 6.41
C THR A 86 -21.45 -19.84 5.62
N THR A 87 -21.34 -19.47 4.34
CA THR A 87 -20.18 -19.75 3.50
C THR A 87 -19.39 -18.46 3.23
N ARG A 88 -18.07 -18.61 3.05
CA ARG A 88 -17.14 -17.53 2.67
C ARG A 88 -16.20 -18.04 1.60
N ASP A 89 -16.07 -17.31 0.50
CA ASP A 89 -15.01 -17.56 -0.47
C ASP A 89 -13.77 -16.79 -0.05
N VAL A 90 -12.65 -17.50 0.08
CA VAL A 90 -11.41 -16.99 0.68
C VAL A 90 -10.22 -17.33 -0.19
N ILE A 91 -9.39 -16.34 -0.48
CA ILE A 91 -8.05 -16.52 -1.03
C ILE A 91 -7.06 -16.63 0.13
N ARG A 92 -6.33 -17.76 0.20
CA ARG A 92 -5.25 -17.93 1.19
C ARG A 92 -3.92 -17.56 0.57
N HIS A 93 -3.14 -16.76 1.29
CA HIS A 93 -1.87 -16.20 0.88
C HIS A 93 -0.81 -16.31 1.98
N ASN A 94 0.47 -16.45 1.60
CA ASN A 94 1.59 -16.57 2.54
C ASN A 94 1.96 -15.22 3.21
N GLY A 95 1.38 -14.12 2.72
CA GLY A 95 1.75 -12.76 3.09
C GLY A 95 2.85 -12.19 2.21
N SER A 96 2.95 -10.88 2.18
CA SER A 96 3.91 -10.13 1.38
C SER A 96 4.69 -9.14 2.23
N VAL A 97 5.85 -8.74 1.74
CA VAL A 97 6.69 -7.70 2.32
C VAL A 97 6.77 -6.52 1.36
N VAL A 98 6.90 -5.32 1.90
CA VAL A 98 7.05 -4.07 1.16
C VAL A 98 8.26 -3.33 1.73
N ILE A 99 9.09 -2.78 0.89
CA ILE A 99 10.32 -2.13 1.27
C ILE A 99 10.27 -0.64 0.93
N LEU A 100 10.17 0.21 1.95
CA LEU A 100 10.42 1.64 1.80
C LEU A 100 11.92 1.88 1.97
N ALA A 101 12.65 1.83 0.88
CA ALA A 101 14.09 2.07 0.85
C ALA A 101 14.35 3.57 0.69
N VAL A 102 15.06 4.16 1.67
CA VAL A 102 15.29 5.60 1.75
C VAL A 102 16.77 5.90 1.85
N ASP A 103 17.26 6.75 0.93
CA ASP A 103 18.61 7.25 0.91
C ASP A 103 18.67 8.69 1.47
N GLU A 104 19.23 8.81 2.67
CA GLU A 104 19.41 10.08 3.37
C GLU A 104 20.83 10.68 3.16
N SER A 105 21.68 10.02 2.35
CA SER A 105 23.11 10.35 2.25
C SER A 105 23.38 11.70 1.60
N THR A 106 22.58 12.11 0.62
CA THR A 106 22.76 13.35 -0.14
C THR A 106 21.97 14.51 0.44
N ASN A 107 20.72 14.27 0.84
CA ASN A 107 19.83 15.29 1.39
C ASN A 107 18.94 14.71 2.51
N PRO A 108 19.36 14.72 3.78
CA PRO A 108 18.54 14.20 4.88
C PRO A 108 17.21 14.93 5.08
N SER A 109 17.09 16.19 4.64
CA SER A 109 15.85 16.98 4.76
C SER A 109 14.80 16.55 3.73
N ASP A 110 15.23 16.10 2.56
CA ASP A 110 14.39 15.57 1.49
C ASP A 110 15.07 14.34 0.85
N PRO A 111 15.07 13.19 1.53
CA PRO A 111 15.77 12.00 1.09
C PRO A 111 15.15 11.40 -0.16
N GLU A 112 15.97 10.66 -0.91
CA GLU A 112 15.48 9.91 -2.07
C GLU A 112 14.81 8.60 -1.65
N VAL A 113 13.69 8.27 -2.28
CA VAL A 113 12.98 7.00 -2.16
C VAL A 113 13.30 6.16 -3.40
N ILE A 114 13.63 4.89 -3.20
CA ILE A 114 13.75 3.91 -4.27
C ILE A 114 12.35 3.44 -4.64
N LEU A 115 12.02 3.57 -5.91
CA LEU A 115 10.73 3.21 -6.48
C LEU A 115 10.96 2.32 -7.69
N GLU A 116 9.90 1.61 -8.09
CA GLU A 116 9.86 0.83 -9.31
C GLU A 116 8.62 1.16 -10.13
N ARG A 117 8.73 0.96 -11.44
CA ARG A 117 7.61 1.02 -12.36
C ARG A 117 7.41 -0.34 -12.99
N GLN A 118 6.23 -0.91 -12.73
CA GLN A 118 5.89 -2.25 -13.20
C GLN A 118 4.53 -2.26 -13.88
N TYR A 119 4.39 -3.04 -14.98
CA TYR A 119 3.08 -3.29 -15.57
C TYR A 119 2.32 -4.32 -14.75
N ARG A 120 1.18 -3.91 -14.21
CA ARG A 120 0.29 -4.80 -13.46
C ARG A 120 -0.89 -5.22 -14.33
N HIS A 121 -0.84 -6.44 -14.86
CA HIS A 121 -1.87 -6.97 -15.76
C HIS A 121 -3.27 -6.86 -15.18
N ALA A 122 -3.46 -7.15 -13.90
CA ALA A 122 -4.75 -7.04 -13.22
C ALA A 122 -5.29 -5.60 -13.13
N ALA A 123 -4.39 -4.60 -13.12
CA ALA A 123 -4.75 -3.18 -13.15
C ALA A 123 -4.83 -2.64 -14.59
N GLY A 124 -4.32 -3.35 -15.58
CA GLY A 124 -4.28 -2.95 -16.99
C GLY A 124 -3.35 -1.77 -17.29
N GLN A 125 -2.40 -1.47 -16.39
CA GLN A 125 -1.54 -0.29 -16.51
C GLN A 125 -0.20 -0.44 -15.78
N TYR A 126 0.73 0.47 -16.09
CA TYR A 126 1.95 0.63 -15.29
C TYR A 126 1.62 1.37 -14.00
N LEU A 127 2.18 0.86 -12.89
CA LEU A 127 2.08 1.50 -11.59
C LEU A 127 3.47 1.93 -11.11
N ILE A 128 3.51 3.02 -10.34
CA ILE A 128 4.67 3.41 -9.55
C ILE A 128 4.49 2.79 -8.17
N GLU A 129 5.43 1.95 -7.78
CA GLU A 129 5.33 1.12 -6.58
C GLU A 129 6.61 1.18 -5.75
N LEU A 130 6.51 0.79 -4.50
CA LEU A 130 7.66 0.38 -3.69
C LEU A 130 7.99 -1.07 -3.96
N PRO A 131 9.28 -1.47 -3.94
CA PRO A 131 9.69 -2.86 -4.02
C PRO A 131 8.92 -3.75 -3.06
N ALA A 132 8.41 -4.87 -3.54
CA ALA A 132 7.53 -5.73 -2.75
C ALA A 132 7.40 -7.13 -3.35
N GLY A 133 7.52 -8.15 -2.51
CA GLY A 133 7.35 -9.51 -2.98
C GLY A 133 6.64 -10.44 -2.01
N THR A 134 6.28 -11.61 -2.51
CA THR A 134 5.62 -12.65 -1.75
C THR A 134 6.63 -13.45 -0.94
N ARG A 135 6.31 -13.71 0.31
CA ARG A 135 7.13 -14.57 1.17
C ARG A 135 7.08 -16.02 0.71
N ASN A 136 8.23 -16.65 0.70
CA ASN A 136 8.30 -18.12 0.59
C ASN A 136 7.63 -18.79 1.81
N PRO A 137 7.15 -20.05 1.68
CA PRO A 137 6.64 -20.79 2.84
C PRO A 137 7.67 -20.81 3.98
N ASN A 138 7.24 -20.45 5.19
CA ASN A 138 8.05 -20.39 6.41
C ASN A 138 9.21 -19.36 6.39
N GLU A 139 9.34 -18.52 5.39
CA GLU A 139 10.36 -17.47 5.35
C GLU A 139 10.03 -16.37 6.37
N PRO A 140 10.99 -15.98 7.24
CA PRO A 140 10.80 -14.83 8.12
C PRO A 140 10.57 -13.54 7.32
N PRO A 141 9.62 -12.66 7.71
CA PRO A 141 9.29 -11.46 6.91
C PRO A 141 10.47 -10.54 6.62
N LEU A 142 11.36 -10.32 7.61
CA LEU A 142 12.53 -9.49 7.39
C LEU A 142 13.56 -10.14 6.43
N ALA A 143 13.65 -11.47 6.41
CA ALA A 143 14.51 -12.17 5.46
C ALA A 143 13.96 -12.01 4.03
N ALA A 144 12.65 -12.18 3.85
CA ALA A 144 11.98 -11.91 2.58
C ALA A 144 12.21 -10.46 2.12
N ALA A 145 12.02 -9.47 3.00
CA ALA A 145 12.23 -8.06 2.63
C ALA A 145 13.67 -7.78 2.18
N LYS A 146 14.65 -8.40 2.81
CA LYS A 146 16.07 -8.26 2.41
C LYS A 146 16.37 -8.93 1.08
N ARG A 147 15.77 -10.09 0.82
CA ARG A 147 15.91 -10.83 -0.45
C ARG A 147 15.29 -10.02 -1.58
N GLU A 148 14.01 -9.65 -1.49
CA GLU A 148 13.28 -8.88 -2.50
C GLU A 148 13.98 -7.55 -2.82
N MET A 149 14.46 -6.83 -1.81
CA MET A 149 15.19 -5.58 -2.02
C MET A 149 16.44 -5.78 -2.89
N ILE A 150 17.18 -6.87 -2.69
CA ILE A 150 18.37 -7.16 -3.48
C ILE A 150 17.98 -7.59 -4.90
N GLU A 151 17.01 -8.50 -5.02
CA GLU A 151 16.56 -9.06 -6.29
C GLU A 151 16.02 -7.98 -7.21
N GLU A 152 15.09 -7.16 -6.75
CA GLU A 152 14.42 -6.13 -7.55
C GLU A 152 15.30 -4.90 -7.76
N THR A 153 16.00 -4.42 -6.72
CA THR A 153 16.66 -3.10 -6.77
C THR A 153 18.17 -3.13 -6.80
N GLY A 154 18.79 -4.24 -6.43
CA GLY A 154 20.24 -4.35 -6.24
C GLY A 154 20.76 -3.66 -4.97
N TYR A 155 19.91 -3.03 -4.16
CA TYR A 155 20.33 -2.37 -2.93
C TYR A 155 20.32 -3.31 -1.74
N LYS A 156 21.24 -3.03 -0.79
CA LYS A 156 21.28 -3.60 0.57
C LYS A 156 21.12 -2.46 1.57
N ALA A 157 20.50 -2.72 2.72
CA ALA A 157 20.38 -1.76 3.81
C ALA A 157 20.96 -2.32 5.10
N LYS A 158 21.53 -1.44 5.91
CA LYS A 158 22.03 -1.83 7.24
C LYS A 158 20.95 -1.75 8.30
N ARG A 159 20.09 -0.75 8.22
CA ARG A 159 19.07 -0.47 9.24
C ARG A 159 17.69 -0.78 8.70
N TRP A 160 16.93 -1.54 9.50
CA TRP A 160 15.60 -2.01 9.16
C TRP A 160 14.63 -1.73 10.31
N THR A 161 13.51 -1.11 10.01
CA THR A 161 12.46 -0.83 10.98
C THR A 161 11.12 -1.26 10.41
N MET A 162 10.38 -2.11 11.12
CA MET A 162 9.02 -2.46 10.73
C MET A 162 8.09 -1.27 11.01
N LEU A 163 7.44 -0.74 9.97
CA LEU A 163 6.49 0.37 10.09
C LEU A 163 5.09 -0.10 10.46
N VAL A 164 4.57 -1.08 9.75
CA VAL A 164 3.21 -1.58 9.95
C VAL A 164 3.03 -2.98 9.37
N LYS A 165 2.07 -3.71 9.93
CA LYS A 165 1.48 -4.91 9.34
C LYS A 165 -0.02 -4.67 9.14
N TYR A 166 -0.53 -4.93 7.94
CA TYR A 166 -1.94 -4.73 7.61
C TYR A 166 -2.44 -5.82 6.65
N PHE A 167 -3.74 -5.90 6.45
CA PHE A 167 -4.35 -6.77 5.44
C PHE A 167 -4.68 -5.96 4.19
N ALA A 168 -4.35 -6.49 3.00
CA ALA A 168 -4.58 -5.82 1.73
C ALA A 168 -6.08 -5.71 1.40
N SER A 169 -6.83 -6.82 1.51
CA SER A 169 -8.27 -6.86 1.25
C SER A 169 -8.97 -7.92 2.11
N PRO A 170 -9.14 -7.69 3.44
CA PRO A 170 -9.54 -8.73 4.40
C PRO A 170 -10.98 -9.27 4.23
N GLY A 171 -11.76 -8.70 3.32
CA GLY A 171 -13.10 -9.21 3.00
C GLY A 171 -13.11 -10.59 2.35
N PHE A 172 -12.08 -10.91 1.56
CA PHE A 172 -11.96 -12.20 0.86
C PHE A 172 -10.52 -12.69 0.70
N LEU A 173 -9.53 -11.83 0.87
CA LEU A 173 -8.12 -12.14 0.71
C LEU A 173 -7.42 -12.17 2.08
N GLY A 174 -6.82 -13.31 2.42
CA GLY A 174 -6.06 -13.49 3.65
C GLY A 174 -4.62 -12.95 3.58
N GLU A 175 -4.29 -12.18 2.56
CA GLU A 175 -2.98 -11.57 2.43
C GLU A 175 -2.78 -10.48 3.49
N TRP A 176 -1.77 -10.67 4.30
CA TRP A 176 -1.21 -9.60 5.13
C TRP A 176 0.08 -9.09 4.51
N MET A 177 0.28 -7.79 4.57
CA MET A 177 1.46 -7.10 4.09
C MET A 177 2.23 -6.49 5.27
N GLN A 178 3.55 -6.56 5.21
CA GLN A 178 4.43 -6.03 6.25
C GLN A 178 5.41 -5.05 5.63
N ILE A 179 5.29 -3.77 6.02
CA ILE A 179 6.10 -2.68 5.49
C ILE A 179 7.34 -2.49 6.35
N TYR A 180 8.51 -2.51 5.73
CA TYR A 180 9.79 -2.22 6.34
C TYR A 180 10.40 -0.94 5.77
N LEU A 181 10.86 -0.06 6.65
CA LEU A 181 11.76 1.03 6.31
C LEU A 181 13.18 0.48 6.27
N ALA A 182 13.86 0.68 5.14
CA ALA A 182 15.25 0.30 4.90
C ALA A 182 16.10 1.57 4.71
N GLN A 183 17.14 1.74 5.54
CA GLN A 183 18.01 2.91 5.56
C GLN A 183 19.48 2.48 5.57
N ASP A 184 20.40 3.47 5.41
CA ASP A 184 21.83 3.22 5.25
C ASP A 184 22.10 2.30 4.07
N LEU A 185 21.61 2.73 2.91
CA LEU A 185 21.63 1.96 1.67
C LEU A 185 23.05 1.78 1.13
N ARG A 186 23.30 0.63 0.53
CA ARG A 186 24.54 0.32 -0.20
C ARG A 186 24.17 -0.29 -1.54
N PRO A 187 24.76 0.16 -2.64
CA PRO A 187 24.56 -0.47 -3.93
C PRO A 187 25.10 -1.90 -3.94
N GLY A 188 24.52 -2.73 -4.74
CA GLY A 188 24.89 -4.09 -5.08
C GLY A 188 24.37 -4.40 -6.49
N ASP A 189 24.40 -5.67 -6.89
CA ASP A 189 23.90 -6.10 -8.18
C ASP A 189 22.47 -6.58 -8.02
N ALA A 190 21.56 -6.05 -8.85
CA ALA A 190 20.19 -6.56 -8.97
C ALA A 190 20.19 -7.93 -9.69
N ALA A 191 19.26 -8.78 -9.28
CA ALA A 191 19.06 -10.10 -9.92
C ALA A 191 17.54 -10.38 -9.97
N PRO A 192 16.76 -9.57 -10.72
CA PRO A 192 15.31 -9.76 -10.85
C PRO A 192 15.00 -11.10 -11.51
N GLU A 193 13.81 -11.64 -11.28
CA GLU A 193 13.32 -12.84 -11.97
C GLU A 193 13.15 -12.56 -13.47
N GLU A 194 13.30 -13.59 -14.32
CA GLU A 194 13.30 -13.45 -15.80
C GLU A 194 11.99 -12.85 -16.36
N ASP A 195 10.87 -12.99 -15.65
CA ASP A 195 9.55 -12.46 -16.04
C ASP A 195 9.23 -11.10 -15.38
N GLU A 196 10.13 -10.55 -14.58
CA GLU A 196 10.00 -9.24 -13.94
C GLU A 196 10.65 -8.14 -14.78
N ASN A 197 9.82 -7.39 -15.51
CA ASN A 197 10.28 -6.20 -16.24
C ASN A 197 10.07 -4.97 -15.35
N LEU A 198 11.06 -4.67 -14.51
CA LEU A 198 11.06 -3.58 -13.53
C LEU A 198 11.94 -2.43 -14.01
N GLU A 199 11.41 -1.22 -13.94
CA GLU A 199 12.19 0.02 -14.08
C GLU A 199 12.41 0.61 -12.70
N VAL A 200 13.63 0.46 -12.15
CA VAL A 200 13.98 0.99 -10.83
C VAL A 200 14.52 2.41 -10.96
N PHE A 201 14.01 3.32 -10.15
CA PHE A 201 14.42 4.73 -10.16
C PHE A 201 14.37 5.34 -8.76
N ARG A 202 14.91 6.54 -8.63
CA ARG A 202 14.93 7.32 -7.39
C ARG A 202 14.15 8.60 -7.55
N MET A 203 13.51 9.05 -6.48
CA MET A 203 12.78 10.30 -6.48
C MET A 203 12.82 10.94 -5.09
N PRO A 204 12.99 12.27 -4.96
CA PRO A 204 12.91 12.97 -3.69
C PRO A 204 11.56 12.72 -3.00
N LEU A 205 11.57 12.53 -1.69
CA LEU A 205 10.36 12.26 -0.89
C LEU A 205 9.28 13.33 -1.12
N SER A 206 9.66 14.60 -1.17
CA SER A 206 8.72 15.71 -1.42
C SER A 206 7.99 15.54 -2.76
N THR A 207 8.71 15.12 -3.82
CA THR A 207 8.14 14.87 -5.15
C THR A 207 7.19 13.69 -5.11
N VAL A 208 7.59 12.56 -4.52
CA VAL A 208 6.73 11.37 -4.39
C VAL A 208 5.46 11.68 -3.60
N MET A 209 5.57 12.44 -2.51
CA MET A 209 4.41 12.88 -1.73
C MET A 209 3.49 13.81 -2.52
N GLY A 210 4.06 14.63 -3.42
CA GLY A 210 3.28 15.41 -4.38
C GLY A 210 2.44 14.54 -5.32
N LEU A 211 3.03 13.45 -5.86
CA LEU A 211 2.32 12.47 -6.70
C LEU A 211 1.22 11.73 -5.92
N VAL A 212 1.47 11.38 -4.65
CA VAL A 212 0.43 10.81 -3.77
C VAL A 212 -0.73 11.78 -3.59
N ALA A 213 -0.44 13.05 -3.29
CA ALA A 213 -1.45 14.08 -3.08
C ALA A 213 -2.24 14.40 -4.36
N ALA A 214 -1.61 14.33 -5.52
CA ALA A 214 -2.25 14.50 -6.83
C ALA A 214 -3.09 13.28 -7.26
N GLY A 215 -2.98 12.13 -6.56
CA GLY A 215 -3.65 10.90 -6.93
C GLY A 215 -3.02 10.19 -8.13
N GLU A 216 -1.74 10.44 -8.42
CA GLU A 216 -1.00 9.82 -9.51
C GLU A 216 -0.36 8.48 -9.11
N ILE A 217 -0.12 8.26 -7.82
CA ILE A 217 0.26 6.95 -7.28
C ILE A 217 -1.00 6.19 -6.90
N HIS A 218 -1.26 5.09 -7.59
CA HIS A 218 -2.46 4.26 -7.43
C HIS A 218 -2.24 3.00 -6.58
N ASP A 219 -0.99 2.67 -6.28
CA ASP A 219 -0.67 1.49 -5.48
C ASP A 219 -0.85 1.72 -3.99
N GLY A 220 -1.78 0.97 -3.37
CA GLY A 220 -2.16 1.16 -1.97
C GLY A 220 -1.04 0.91 -0.97
N LYS A 221 -0.17 -0.09 -1.21
CA LYS A 221 0.97 -0.38 -0.31
C LYS A 221 1.97 0.77 -0.28
N THR A 222 2.21 1.39 -1.43
CA THR A 222 3.08 2.54 -1.63
C THR A 222 2.53 3.78 -0.92
N ILE A 223 1.24 4.08 -1.12
CA ILE A 223 0.55 5.20 -0.46
C ILE A 223 0.63 5.05 1.07
N ILE A 224 0.35 3.85 1.60
CA ILE A 224 0.39 3.58 3.05
C ILE A 224 1.81 3.80 3.60
N ALA A 225 2.82 3.22 2.95
CA ALA A 225 4.21 3.30 3.41
C ALA A 225 4.72 4.74 3.45
N LEU A 226 4.54 5.47 2.36
CA LEU A 226 4.96 6.87 2.21
C LEU A 226 4.26 7.77 3.23
N SER A 227 2.93 7.62 3.38
CA SER A 227 2.15 8.41 4.33
C SER A 227 2.57 8.19 5.78
N LEU A 228 2.83 6.93 6.18
CA LEU A 228 3.29 6.59 7.53
C LEU A 228 4.70 7.14 7.79
N TYR A 229 5.59 7.05 6.82
CA TYR A 229 6.95 7.54 6.93
C TYR A 229 6.99 9.06 7.03
N ASP A 230 6.28 9.77 6.16
CA ASP A 230 6.21 11.22 6.15
C ASP A 230 5.61 11.75 7.48
N ALA A 231 4.52 11.15 7.97
CA ALA A 231 3.96 11.48 9.27
C ALA A 231 4.94 11.22 10.41
N ALA A 232 5.66 10.09 10.40
CA ALA A 232 6.63 9.76 11.44
C ALA A 232 7.85 10.69 11.44
N ARG A 233 8.28 11.17 10.25
CA ARG A 233 9.32 12.20 10.13
C ARG A 233 8.88 13.53 10.75
N ARG A 234 7.72 14.03 10.37
CA ARG A 234 7.16 15.29 10.89
C ARG A 234 7.01 15.27 12.41
N ASP A 235 6.60 14.13 12.98
CA ASP A 235 6.42 13.96 14.43
C ASP A 235 7.72 13.64 15.18
N GLY A 236 8.86 13.51 14.51
CA GLY A 236 10.15 13.12 15.10
C GLY A 236 10.16 11.71 15.72
N ARG A 237 9.20 10.84 15.37
CA ARG A 237 9.07 9.47 15.92
C ARG A 237 10.16 8.53 15.44
N LEU A 238 10.70 8.74 14.24
CA LEU A 238 11.77 7.90 13.68
C LEU A 238 13.07 8.01 14.47
N SER A 239 13.38 9.20 15.04
CA SER A 239 14.56 9.40 15.88
C SER A 239 14.48 8.68 17.22
N LYS A 240 13.27 8.35 17.70
CA LYS A 240 13.06 7.62 18.96
C LYS A 240 13.11 6.11 18.78
N ALA A 241 12.65 5.59 17.64
CA ALA A 241 12.69 4.16 17.33
C ALA A 241 14.13 3.64 17.11
N ALA A 242 15.01 4.45 16.55
CA ALA A 242 16.44 4.12 16.35
C ALA A 242 17.24 3.93 17.67
N LYS A 243 16.69 4.33 18.82
CA LYS A 243 17.32 4.18 20.15
C LYS A 243 16.87 2.93 20.91
N GLN A 244 15.95 2.13 20.36
CA GLN A 244 15.36 0.96 21.03
C GLN A 244 15.76 -0.39 20.39
N LEU A 245 16.64 -0.40 19.42
CA LEU A 245 17.27 -1.58 18.81
C LEU A 245 18.79 -1.50 18.97
#